data_3bccde206b8e5bea699040d19475ec2f
#
_entry.id   3bccde206b8e5bea699040d19475ec2f
#
_cell.length_a   1.000
_cell.length_b   1.000
_cell.length_c   1.000
_cell.angle_alpha   90.00
_cell.angle_beta   90.00
_cell.angle_gamma   90.00
#
_symmetry.space_group_name_H-M   'P 1'
#
loop_
_entity.id
_entity.type
_entity.pdbx_description
1 polymer ?
#
loop_
_entity_poly.entity_id
_entity_poly.type
_entity_poly.pdbx_seq_one_letter_code
_entity_poly.pdbx_strand_id
1 'polypeptide(L)'
;EDYGVLSRSLEMRAMLQAGDARKLVALKAVEANWPIVGTATLGSGGAVTGALGDGMIVIDPQMARALDLTPGSRVWIGEAELTVSDTLTYEPDRSVSFVTFGPRVLMSQATLAMTGLDQPGAMITHRTRLLLDQQSDREAAVAALRAAGRDDGVRVRDVMNAAPGFDVFIDRTEVFLVLVGLTALLIGGLGVAGAVRAWLGSRMPVIATFKCLGAPSRLIFRIYLLQVMLIAGLGVGLGVALAAIAPIFAVDLLSAYVTVPIEVSVYPLPLIVAAGFGIVTSFLFALWPLAKAEEVRAANLFRRLNSMPGGRPRPAYLMMALGA
;
A
#
# COMPACT_ATOMS: atom_id res chain seq x y z
N GLU A 1 6.52 -33.54 -1.36
CA GLU A 1 8.01 -33.55 -1.40
C GLU A 1 8.52 -33.46 -2.84
N ASP A 2 7.78 -33.98 -3.84
CA ASP A 2 8.21 -34.00 -5.24
C ASP A 2 8.34 -32.60 -5.89
N TYR A 3 7.84 -31.56 -5.26
CA TYR A 3 7.83 -30.19 -5.79
C TYR A 3 8.76 -29.22 -5.05
N GLY A 4 9.37 -29.64 -3.94
CA GLY A 4 10.26 -28.78 -3.16
C GLY A 4 10.30 -29.08 -1.67
N VAL A 5 10.74 -28.11 -0.89
CA VAL A 5 10.96 -28.24 0.56
C VAL A 5 9.67 -27.91 1.33
N LEU A 6 9.30 -28.79 2.27
CA LEU A 6 8.15 -28.61 3.15
C LEU A 6 8.58 -28.12 4.55
N SER A 7 7.81 -27.25 5.15
CA SER A 7 7.91 -26.88 6.57
C SER A 7 6.53 -26.87 7.20
N ARG A 8 6.39 -27.56 8.32
CA ARG A 8 5.12 -27.66 9.06
C ARG A 8 5.21 -26.84 10.33
N SER A 9 4.12 -26.20 10.66
CA SER A 9 3.95 -25.51 11.93
C SER A 9 2.53 -25.74 12.48
N LEU A 10 2.45 -25.79 13.79
CA LEU A 10 1.22 -25.97 14.55
C LEU A 10 0.93 -24.67 15.30
N GLU A 11 -0.24 -24.09 15.10
CA GLU A 11 -0.62 -22.86 15.77
C GLU A 11 -1.87 -23.09 16.63
N MET A 12 -1.79 -22.67 17.89
CA MET A 12 -2.88 -22.78 18.85
C MET A 12 -2.85 -21.66 19.88
N ARG A 13 -3.88 -21.55 20.68
CA ARG A 13 -3.89 -20.69 21.86
C ARG A 13 -3.66 -21.50 23.09
N ALA A 14 -2.84 -21.00 24.00
CA ALA A 14 -2.55 -21.64 25.26
C ALA A 14 -2.47 -20.60 26.39
N MET A 15 -2.63 -21.06 27.62
CA MET A 15 -2.36 -20.26 28.81
C MET A 15 -0.91 -20.47 29.23
N LEU A 16 -0.14 -19.39 29.29
CA LEU A 16 1.18 -19.35 29.90
C LEU A 16 1.01 -18.88 31.34
N GLN A 17 1.62 -19.59 32.26
CA GLN A 17 1.68 -19.22 33.68
C GLN A 17 3.13 -18.95 34.08
N ALA A 18 3.36 -17.77 34.64
CA ALA A 18 4.64 -17.34 35.18
C ALA A 18 4.42 -16.92 36.66
N GLY A 19 4.78 -17.77 37.59
CA GLY A 19 4.38 -17.60 38.99
C GLY A 19 2.86 -17.53 39.15
N ASP A 20 2.35 -16.46 39.74
CA ASP A 20 0.89 -16.24 39.90
C ASP A 20 0.22 -15.60 38.67
N ALA A 21 1.01 -15.08 37.74
CA ALA A 21 0.49 -14.42 36.54
C ALA A 21 0.13 -15.43 35.45
N ARG A 22 -1.08 -15.25 34.85
CA ARG A 22 -1.55 -16.07 33.73
C ARG A 22 -1.84 -15.19 32.53
N LYS A 23 -1.38 -15.58 31.35
CA LYS A 23 -1.60 -14.84 30.12
C LYS A 23 -1.95 -15.77 28.96
N LEU A 24 -2.97 -15.41 28.18
CA LEU A 24 -3.28 -16.09 26.94
C LEU A 24 -2.25 -15.74 25.90
N VAL A 25 -1.65 -16.74 25.26
CA VAL A 25 -0.59 -16.61 24.28
C VAL A 25 -0.97 -17.29 22.96
N ALA A 26 -0.42 -16.77 21.87
CA ALA A 26 -0.47 -17.42 20.57
C ALA A 26 0.76 -18.32 20.43
N LEU A 27 0.57 -19.61 20.65
CA LEU A 27 1.62 -20.62 20.60
C LEU A 27 1.83 -21.07 19.17
N LYS A 28 3.10 -21.18 18.76
CA LYS A 28 3.51 -21.72 17.47
C LYS A 28 4.62 -22.74 17.68
N ALA A 29 4.34 -23.98 17.31
CA ALA A 29 5.33 -25.02 17.28
C ALA A 29 5.84 -25.24 15.86
N VAL A 30 7.15 -25.31 15.68
CA VAL A 30 7.83 -25.35 14.38
C VAL A 30 8.74 -26.54 14.24
N GLU A 31 9.00 -26.96 13.00
CA GLU A 31 10.03 -27.93 12.64
C GLU A 31 11.42 -27.29 12.59
N ALA A 32 12.47 -28.12 12.56
CA ALA A 32 13.85 -27.68 12.54
C ALA A 32 14.24 -26.87 11.30
N ASN A 33 13.52 -27.05 10.18
CA ASN A 33 13.72 -26.33 8.92
C ASN A 33 12.97 -25.01 8.84
N TRP A 34 12.29 -24.60 9.91
CA TRP A 34 11.62 -23.28 9.98
C TRP A 34 12.63 -22.18 10.38
N PRO A 35 12.54 -20.99 9.79
CA PRO A 35 11.66 -20.55 8.71
C PRO A 35 12.18 -21.00 7.35
N ILE A 36 11.26 -21.41 6.46
CA ILE A 36 11.61 -21.90 5.11
C ILE A 36 12.04 -20.76 4.17
N VAL A 37 11.58 -19.53 4.43
CA VAL A 37 11.95 -18.29 3.71
C VAL A 37 12.20 -17.19 4.72
N GLY A 38 13.26 -16.41 4.51
CA GLY A 38 13.67 -15.35 5.41
C GLY A 38 14.42 -15.87 6.64
N THR A 39 14.75 -14.96 7.55
CA THR A 39 15.45 -15.26 8.81
C THR A 39 14.66 -14.71 9.98
N ALA A 40 14.42 -15.52 10.99
CA ALA A 40 13.85 -15.03 12.23
C ALA A 40 14.99 -14.50 13.13
N THR A 41 14.79 -13.36 13.77
CA THR A 41 15.79 -12.71 14.62
C THR A 41 15.39 -12.76 16.08
N LEU A 42 16.37 -13.14 16.91
CA LEU A 42 16.26 -13.16 18.36
C LEU A 42 16.78 -11.87 18.98
N GLY A 43 16.40 -11.59 20.21
CA GLY A 43 16.89 -10.46 20.98
C GLY A 43 18.41 -10.50 21.22
N SER A 44 18.99 -11.71 21.36
CA SER A 44 20.43 -11.93 21.44
C SER A 44 21.17 -11.81 20.10
N GLY A 45 20.45 -11.76 18.96
CA GLY A 45 21.01 -11.81 17.61
C GLY A 45 21.40 -13.22 17.13
N GLY A 46 21.13 -14.27 17.90
CA GLY A 46 21.41 -15.66 17.58
C GLY A 46 20.43 -16.28 16.58
N ALA A 47 20.74 -17.47 16.06
CA ALA A 47 19.85 -18.26 15.21
C ALA A 47 18.75 -18.93 16.04
N VAL A 48 17.51 -18.92 15.53
CA VAL A 48 16.35 -19.48 16.25
C VAL A 48 16.48 -20.99 16.48
N THR A 49 17.09 -21.71 15.55
CA THR A 49 17.31 -23.17 15.68
C THR A 49 18.06 -23.57 16.92
N GLY A 50 19.04 -22.76 17.40
CA GLY A 50 19.77 -23.00 18.64
C GLY A 50 18.97 -22.65 19.91
N ALA A 51 17.94 -21.82 19.80
CA ALA A 51 17.16 -21.38 20.95
C ALA A 51 15.88 -22.24 21.17
N LEU A 52 15.55 -23.15 20.27
CA LEU A 52 14.37 -24.03 20.34
C LEU A 52 14.75 -25.48 20.72
N GLY A 53 15.60 -25.66 21.72
CA GLY A 53 15.86 -26.99 22.30
C GLY A 53 14.63 -27.57 23.01
N ASP A 54 14.76 -28.84 23.46
CA ASP A 54 13.71 -29.49 24.19
C ASP A 54 13.40 -28.77 25.51
N GLY A 55 12.15 -28.48 25.74
CA GLY A 55 11.70 -27.72 26.91
C GLY A 55 12.04 -26.22 26.87
N MET A 56 12.55 -25.70 25.71
CA MET A 56 12.91 -24.31 25.57
C MET A 56 11.86 -23.57 24.72
N ILE A 57 11.60 -22.29 25.05
CA ILE A 57 10.69 -21.42 24.33
C ILE A 57 11.29 -20.05 24.08
N VAL A 58 10.88 -19.45 22.97
CA VAL A 58 11.17 -18.06 22.64
C VAL A 58 9.87 -17.26 22.75
N ILE A 59 9.91 -16.11 23.40
CA ILE A 59 8.73 -15.32 23.75
C ILE A 59 8.75 -13.93 23.11
N ASP A 60 7.59 -13.31 22.96
CA ASP A 60 7.46 -11.93 22.49
C ASP A 60 8.12 -10.95 23.48
N PRO A 61 8.91 -9.95 23.01
CA PRO A 61 9.59 -8.98 23.89
C PRO A 61 8.65 -8.15 24.77
N GLN A 62 7.42 -7.91 24.31
CA GLN A 62 6.43 -7.18 25.13
C GLN A 62 5.94 -8.04 26.29
N MET A 63 5.78 -9.34 26.06
CA MET A 63 5.41 -10.29 27.11
C MET A 63 6.55 -10.47 28.12
N ALA A 64 7.79 -10.56 27.65
CA ALA A 64 8.96 -10.63 28.51
C ALA A 64 9.01 -9.46 29.50
N ARG A 65 8.80 -8.24 29.00
CA ARG A 65 8.73 -7.02 29.84
C ARG A 65 7.52 -7.00 30.77
N ALA A 66 6.35 -7.43 30.28
CA ALA A 66 5.10 -7.37 31.05
C ALA A 66 5.06 -8.36 32.23
N LEU A 67 5.80 -9.47 32.12
CA LEU A 67 5.86 -10.53 33.13
C LEU A 67 7.24 -10.63 33.83
N ASP A 68 8.13 -9.68 33.56
CA ASP A 68 9.52 -9.62 34.07
C ASP A 68 10.32 -10.92 33.84
N LEU A 69 10.15 -11.49 32.62
CA LEU A 69 10.79 -12.72 32.21
C LEU A 69 12.11 -12.42 31.48
N THR A 70 13.16 -13.13 31.92
CA THR A 70 14.49 -13.07 31.32
C THR A 70 14.88 -14.44 30.76
N PRO A 71 15.88 -14.55 29.89
CA PRO A 71 16.45 -15.84 29.51
C PRO A 71 16.82 -16.64 30.74
N GLY A 72 16.39 -17.89 30.82
CA GLY A 72 16.51 -18.76 31.97
C GLY A 72 15.30 -18.80 32.91
N SER A 73 14.31 -17.88 32.76
CA SER A 73 13.05 -17.90 33.53
C SER A 73 12.25 -19.16 33.22
N ARG A 74 11.59 -19.71 34.23
CA ARG A 74 10.71 -20.88 34.09
C ARG A 74 9.25 -20.44 34.01
N VAL A 75 8.50 -21.07 33.12
CA VAL A 75 7.06 -20.84 32.91
C VAL A 75 6.35 -22.17 32.67
N TRP A 76 5.06 -22.20 32.94
CA TRP A 76 4.22 -23.38 32.70
C TRP A 76 3.32 -23.15 31.48
N ILE A 77 3.29 -24.13 30.58
CA ILE A 77 2.34 -24.18 29.48
C ILE A 77 1.77 -25.60 29.42
N GLY A 78 0.43 -25.75 29.58
CA GLY A 78 -0.19 -27.07 29.73
C GLY A 78 0.35 -27.76 30.97
N GLU A 79 0.89 -28.98 30.79
CA GLU A 79 1.45 -29.80 31.85
C GLU A 79 2.97 -29.68 32.00
N ALA A 80 3.63 -28.91 31.15
CA ALA A 80 5.10 -28.81 31.11
C ALA A 80 5.63 -27.51 31.73
N GLU A 81 6.71 -27.64 32.50
CA GLU A 81 7.56 -26.54 32.90
C GLU A 81 8.61 -26.31 31.81
N LEU A 82 8.61 -25.09 31.25
CA LEU A 82 9.44 -24.70 30.11
C LEU A 82 10.37 -23.56 30.50
N THR A 83 11.51 -23.49 29.83
CA THR A 83 12.51 -22.45 30.08
C THR A 83 12.50 -21.43 28.93
N VAL A 84 12.43 -20.15 29.26
CA VAL A 84 12.58 -19.06 28.29
C VAL A 84 14.05 -19.02 27.84
N SER A 85 14.30 -19.23 26.55
CA SER A 85 15.65 -19.18 25.97
C SER A 85 16.00 -17.77 25.49
N ASP A 86 15.07 -17.09 24.83
CA ASP A 86 15.30 -15.77 24.27
C ASP A 86 13.97 -15.04 23.96
N THR A 87 14.07 -13.84 23.42
CA THR A 87 12.95 -13.07 22.91
C THR A 87 12.93 -13.05 21.37
N LEU A 88 11.75 -13.06 20.76
CA LEU A 88 11.56 -13.05 19.30
C LEU A 88 11.37 -11.62 18.81
N THR A 89 12.40 -11.05 18.17
CA THR A 89 12.34 -9.68 17.65
C THR A 89 11.65 -9.61 16.28
N TYR A 90 11.92 -10.59 15.41
CA TYR A 90 11.32 -10.64 14.08
C TYR A 90 10.97 -12.07 13.67
N GLU A 91 9.76 -12.25 13.13
CA GLU A 91 9.23 -13.50 12.59
C GLU A 91 8.84 -13.26 11.12
N PRO A 92 9.53 -13.89 10.13
CA PRO A 92 9.33 -13.59 8.71
C PRO A 92 7.98 -14.04 8.18
N ASP A 93 7.36 -15.03 8.80
CA ASP A 93 6.08 -15.58 8.40
C ASP A 93 4.90 -15.18 9.31
N ARG A 94 5.09 -14.11 10.08
CA ARG A 94 4.02 -13.54 10.91
C ARG A 94 2.95 -13.00 10.00
N SER A 95 1.79 -13.66 9.95
CA SER A 95 0.64 -13.14 9.21
C SER A 95 0.25 -11.79 9.79
N VAL A 96 0.15 -10.78 8.92
CA VAL A 96 -0.41 -9.47 9.25
C VAL A 96 -1.92 -9.65 9.44
N SER A 97 -2.30 -10.21 10.57
CA SER A 97 -3.70 -10.24 11.00
C SER A 97 -3.89 -9.11 11.99
N PHE A 98 -4.81 -8.20 11.70
CA PHE A 98 -5.19 -7.12 12.62
C PHE A 98 -5.74 -7.67 13.97
N VAL A 99 -5.97 -8.96 14.05
CA VAL A 99 -6.46 -9.66 15.24
C VAL A 99 -5.42 -10.73 15.63
N THR A 100 -4.24 -10.30 16.10
CA THR A 100 -3.34 -11.23 16.79
C THR A 100 -3.78 -11.32 18.24
N PHE A 101 -4.45 -12.42 18.58
CA PHE A 101 -4.94 -12.67 19.92
C PHE A 101 -3.79 -13.16 20.83
N GLY A 102 -3.08 -12.25 21.44
CA GLY A 102 -2.06 -12.52 22.45
C GLY A 102 -0.61 -12.48 21.93
N PRO A 103 0.35 -12.34 22.84
CA PRO A 103 1.77 -12.36 22.53
C PRO A 103 2.22 -13.72 21.98
N ARG A 104 3.20 -13.73 21.09
CA ARG A 104 3.71 -14.95 20.45
C ARG A 104 4.63 -15.73 21.40
N VAL A 105 4.44 -17.04 21.39
CA VAL A 105 5.38 -18.02 21.99
C VAL A 105 5.78 -19.00 20.90
N LEU A 106 7.07 -19.17 20.68
CA LEU A 106 7.63 -20.07 19.70
C LEU A 106 8.33 -21.24 20.41
N MET A 107 8.11 -22.45 19.94
CA MET A 107 8.73 -23.67 20.47
C MET A 107 8.95 -24.72 19.39
N SER A 108 9.69 -25.77 19.69
CA SER A 108 9.80 -26.94 18.83
C SER A 108 8.53 -27.82 18.91
N GLN A 109 8.28 -28.67 17.90
CA GLN A 109 7.17 -29.63 17.96
C GLN A 109 7.40 -30.67 19.09
N ALA A 110 8.65 -31.02 19.37
CA ALA A 110 8.99 -31.88 20.49
C ALA A 110 8.59 -31.26 21.85
N THR A 111 8.87 -29.97 22.03
CA THR A 111 8.45 -29.21 23.21
C THR A 111 6.92 -29.12 23.32
N LEU A 112 6.20 -28.94 22.20
CA LEU A 112 4.73 -28.95 22.22
C LEU A 112 4.18 -30.29 22.74
N ALA A 113 4.71 -31.41 22.30
CA ALA A 113 4.30 -32.72 22.77
C ALA A 113 4.44 -32.89 24.30
N MET A 114 5.48 -32.28 24.90
CA MET A 114 5.68 -32.29 26.37
C MET A 114 4.58 -31.53 27.12
N THR A 115 3.93 -30.53 26.48
CA THR A 115 2.90 -29.72 27.14
C THR A 115 1.57 -30.44 27.31
N GLY A 116 1.35 -31.59 26.68
CA GLY A 116 0.07 -32.30 26.69
C GLY A 116 -1.09 -31.57 26.00
N LEU A 117 -0.80 -30.50 25.24
CA LEU A 117 -1.83 -29.71 24.57
C LEU A 117 -2.21 -30.27 23.18
N ASP A 118 -1.37 -31.13 22.61
CA ASP A 118 -1.62 -31.80 21.33
C ASP A 118 -2.47 -33.07 21.54
N GLN A 119 -3.74 -32.87 21.90
CA GLN A 119 -4.69 -33.96 22.13
C GLN A 119 -5.80 -33.96 21.09
N PRO A 120 -6.40 -35.12 20.79
CA PRO A 120 -7.57 -35.21 19.93
C PRO A 120 -8.69 -34.30 20.41
N GLY A 121 -9.16 -33.40 19.52
CA GLY A 121 -10.19 -32.40 19.86
C GLY A 121 -9.62 -31.03 20.26
N ALA A 122 -8.33 -30.87 20.38
CA ALA A 122 -7.72 -29.54 20.55
C ALA A 122 -7.87 -28.70 19.28
N MET A 123 -8.13 -27.39 19.46
CA MET A 123 -8.27 -26.47 18.34
C MET A 123 -6.88 -26.03 17.83
N ILE A 124 -6.29 -26.87 17.01
CA ILE A 124 -4.96 -26.68 16.43
C ILE A 124 -5.08 -26.35 14.96
N THR A 125 -4.39 -25.31 14.53
CA THR A 125 -4.27 -24.98 13.11
C THR A 125 -2.96 -25.55 12.58
N HIS A 126 -3.04 -26.54 11.71
CA HIS A 126 -1.90 -27.10 10.99
C HIS A 126 -1.59 -26.23 9.80
N ARG A 127 -0.37 -25.74 9.69
CA ARG A 127 0.12 -25.00 8.53
C ARG A 127 1.29 -25.70 7.91
N THR A 128 1.14 -26.11 6.68
CA THR A 128 2.22 -26.65 5.85
C THR A 128 2.60 -25.63 4.79
N ARG A 129 3.86 -25.26 4.74
CA ARG A 129 4.41 -24.40 3.70
C ARG A 129 5.27 -25.22 2.77
N LEU A 130 5.11 -24.97 1.47
CA LEU A 130 5.88 -25.58 0.41
C LEU A 130 6.68 -24.48 -0.30
N LEU A 131 8.01 -24.58 -0.25
CA LEU A 131 8.89 -23.79 -1.09
C LEU A 131 9.15 -24.57 -2.36
N LEU A 132 8.62 -24.09 -3.48
CA LEU A 132 8.78 -24.74 -4.79
C LEU A 132 10.22 -24.59 -5.28
N ASP A 133 10.75 -25.63 -5.90
CA ASP A 133 12.00 -25.55 -6.62
C ASP A 133 11.86 -24.69 -7.87
N GLN A 134 12.95 -24.07 -8.32
CA GLN A 134 12.95 -23.15 -9.47
C GLN A 134 12.45 -23.79 -10.79
N GLN A 135 12.48 -25.12 -10.89
CA GLN A 135 12.04 -25.87 -12.06
C GLN A 135 10.60 -26.36 -11.96
N SER A 136 9.95 -26.21 -10.81
CA SER A 136 8.60 -26.71 -10.59
C SER A 136 7.56 -25.74 -11.17
N ASP A 137 6.60 -26.29 -11.92
CA ASP A 137 5.44 -25.54 -12.39
C ASP A 137 4.51 -25.22 -11.19
N ARG A 138 4.43 -23.94 -10.86
CA ARG A 138 3.60 -23.45 -9.74
C ARG A 138 2.12 -23.81 -9.91
N GLU A 139 1.60 -23.68 -11.14
CA GLU A 139 0.18 -23.93 -11.39
C GLU A 139 -0.13 -25.43 -11.24
N ALA A 140 0.74 -26.29 -11.75
CA ALA A 140 0.61 -27.72 -11.59
C ALA A 140 0.71 -28.15 -10.11
N ALA A 141 1.64 -27.59 -9.34
CA ALA A 141 1.79 -27.86 -7.92
C ALA A 141 0.55 -27.43 -7.12
N VAL A 142 0.03 -26.23 -7.37
CA VAL A 142 -1.19 -25.72 -6.70
C VAL A 142 -2.41 -26.58 -7.08
N ALA A 143 -2.52 -27.00 -8.34
CA ALA A 143 -3.61 -27.88 -8.79
C ALA A 143 -3.53 -29.26 -8.10
N ALA A 144 -2.34 -29.85 -8.02
CA ALA A 144 -2.10 -31.13 -7.34
C ALA A 144 -2.43 -31.05 -5.83
N LEU A 145 -1.97 -29.99 -5.16
CA LEU A 145 -2.26 -29.76 -3.74
C LEU A 145 -3.76 -29.54 -3.48
N ARG A 146 -4.46 -28.82 -4.36
CA ARG A 146 -5.92 -28.63 -4.25
C ARG A 146 -6.67 -29.94 -4.48
N ALA A 147 -6.20 -30.77 -5.39
CA ALA A 147 -6.79 -32.07 -5.65
C ALA A 147 -6.61 -33.00 -4.44
N ALA A 148 -5.39 -33.07 -3.89
CA ALA A 148 -5.07 -33.89 -2.74
C ALA A 148 -5.76 -33.45 -1.43
N GLY A 149 -5.94 -32.14 -1.22
CA GLY A 149 -6.53 -31.59 0.00
C GLY A 149 -8.05 -31.42 -0.05
N ARG A 150 -8.72 -31.83 -1.14
CA ARG A 150 -10.17 -31.56 -1.31
C ARG A 150 -11.03 -32.30 -0.29
N ASP A 151 -10.68 -33.52 0.00
CA ASP A 151 -11.47 -34.41 0.88
C ASP A 151 -11.15 -34.16 2.36
N ASP A 152 -9.97 -33.60 2.66
CA ASP A 152 -9.50 -33.36 4.03
C ASP A 152 -9.81 -31.94 4.53
N GLY A 153 -10.55 -31.13 3.78
CA GLY A 153 -10.90 -29.75 4.16
C GLY A 153 -9.69 -28.81 4.18
N VAL A 154 -8.59 -29.14 3.52
CA VAL A 154 -7.36 -28.35 3.47
C VAL A 154 -7.56 -27.12 2.59
N ARG A 155 -7.19 -25.93 3.09
CA ARG A 155 -7.17 -24.70 2.30
C ARG A 155 -5.79 -24.49 1.70
N VAL A 156 -5.68 -24.65 0.40
CA VAL A 156 -4.47 -24.30 -0.33
C VAL A 156 -4.47 -22.82 -0.66
N ARG A 157 -3.45 -22.10 -0.19
CA ARG A 157 -3.21 -20.69 -0.47
C ARG A 157 -1.94 -20.54 -1.27
N ASP A 158 -2.01 -19.80 -2.35
CA ASP A 158 -0.86 -19.41 -3.15
C ASP A 158 -0.31 -18.06 -2.66
N VAL A 159 0.93 -17.74 -3.02
CA VAL A 159 1.57 -16.44 -2.72
C VAL A 159 0.71 -15.27 -3.20
N MET A 160 0.04 -15.43 -4.35
CA MET A 160 -0.85 -14.41 -4.91
C MET A 160 -2.13 -14.20 -4.08
N ASN A 161 -2.51 -15.17 -3.22
CA ASN A 161 -3.70 -15.13 -2.35
C ASN A 161 -3.33 -15.40 -0.88
N ALA A 162 -2.14 -14.98 -0.48
CA ALA A 162 -1.62 -15.26 0.88
C ALA A 162 -2.45 -14.59 1.99
N ALA A 163 -3.06 -13.46 1.69
CA ALA A 163 -3.85 -12.67 2.63
C ALA A 163 -5.20 -12.22 2.03
N PRO A 164 -6.20 -13.11 1.88
CA PRO A 164 -7.45 -12.82 1.17
C PRO A 164 -8.24 -11.61 1.70
N GLY A 165 -8.09 -11.27 2.97
CA GLY A 165 -8.71 -10.09 3.55
C GLY A 165 -7.96 -8.79 3.21
N PHE A 166 -6.68 -8.89 2.91
CA PHE A 166 -5.84 -7.76 2.53
C PHE A 166 -6.06 -7.39 1.06
N ASP A 167 -6.22 -8.39 0.18
CA ASP A 167 -6.50 -8.19 -1.24
C ASP A 167 -7.82 -7.41 -1.42
N VAL A 168 -8.88 -7.82 -0.74
CA VAL A 168 -10.19 -7.12 -0.77
C VAL A 168 -10.08 -5.68 -0.21
N PHE A 169 -9.23 -5.47 0.80
CA PHE A 169 -8.99 -4.15 1.35
C PHE A 169 -8.22 -3.27 0.36
N ILE A 170 -7.18 -3.80 -0.29
CA ILE A 170 -6.39 -3.10 -1.30
C ILE A 170 -7.28 -2.71 -2.47
N ASP A 171 -8.06 -3.66 -3.04
CA ASP A 171 -8.95 -3.42 -4.18
C ASP A 171 -9.97 -2.31 -3.87
N ARG A 172 -10.58 -2.35 -2.69
CA ARG A 172 -11.53 -1.30 -2.27
C ARG A 172 -10.85 0.05 -2.07
N THR A 173 -9.64 0.05 -1.51
CA THR A 173 -8.87 1.27 -1.29
C THR A 173 -8.43 1.87 -2.62
N GLU A 174 -8.03 1.05 -3.59
CA GLU A 174 -7.69 1.49 -4.94
C GLU A 174 -8.87 2.21 -5.60
N VAL A 175 -10.05 1.59 -5.63
CA VAL A 175 -11.26 2.22 -6.18
C VAL A 175 -11.58 3.55 -5.47
N PHE A 176 -11.49 3.57 -4.15
CA PHE A 176 -11.71 4.80 -3.36
C PHE A 176 -10.71 5.89 -3.71
N LEU A 177 -9.42 5.57 -3.80
CA LEU A 177 -8.37 6.53 -4.15
C LEU A 177 -8.52 7.06 -5.58
N VAL A 178 -8.94 6.20 -6.53
CA VAL A 178 -9.25 6.61 -7.91
C VAL A 178 -10.40 7.62 -7.93
N LEU A 179 -11.48 7.37 -7.19
CA LEU A 179 -12.61 8.29 -7.08
C LEU A 179 -12.21 9.64 -6.47
N VAL A 180 -11.42 9.62 -5.40
CA VAL A 180 -10.88 10.83 -4.76
C VAL A 180 -9.98 11.58 -5.74
N GLY A 181 -9.08 10.88 -6.44
CA GLY A 181 -8.19 11.46 -7.43
C GLY A 181 -8.94 12.10 -8.60
N LEU A 182 -9.96 11.43 -9.13
CA LEU A 182 -10.81 11.96 -10.19
C LEU A 182 -11.57 13.21 -9.74
N THR A 183 -12.11 13.20 -8.53
CA THR A 183 -12.80 14.36 -7.96
C THR A 183 -11.84 15.54 -7.76
N ALA A 184 -10.64 15.29 -7.23
CA ALA A 184 -9.61 16.31 -7.08
C ALA A 184 -9.19 16.89 -8.44
N LEU A 185 -9.07 16.03 -9.46
CA LEU A 185 -8.74 16.44 -10.83
C LEU A 185 -9.82 17.35 -11.44
N LEU A 186 -11.10 17.03 -11.24
CA LEU A 186 -12.23 17.85 -11.69
C LEU A 186 -12.24 19.22 -10.98
N ILE A 187 -12.08 19.24 -9.66
CA ILE A 187 -12.05 20.48 -8.87
C ILE A 187 -10.84 21.33 -9.30
N GLY A 188 -9.66 20.70 -9.45
CA GLY A 188 -8.45 21.35 -9.92
C GLY A 188 -8.64 21.93 -11.33
N GLY A 189 -9.24 21.18 -12.26
CA GLY A 189 -9.55 21.63 -13.60
C GLY A 189 -10.49 22.83 -13.64
N LEU A 190 -11.55 22.83 -12.82
CA LEU A 190 -12.44 23.99 -12.66
C LEU A 190 -11.68 25.20 -12.11
N GLY A 191 -10.76 24.98 -11.17
CA GLY A 191 -9.85 26.01 -10.65
C GLY A 191 -8.98 26.62 -11.74
N VAL A 192 -8.38 25.78 -12.60
CA VAL A 192 -7.61 26.22 -13.77
C VAL A 192 -8.48 27.05 -14.72
N ALA A 193 -9.68 26.58 -15.07
CA ALA A 193 -10.60 27.31 -15.93
C ALA A 193 -10.98 28.69 -15.36
N GLY A 194 -11.22 28.75 -14.04
CA GLY A 194 -11.53 29.98 -13.31
C GLY A 194 -10.35 30.96 -13.34
N ALA A 195 -9.15 30.48 -12.99
CA ALA A 195 -7.92 31.27 -12.98
C ALA A 195 -7.58 31.82 -14.38
N VAL A 196 -7.63 30.96 -15.41
CA VAL A 196 -7.39 31.36 -16.81
C VAL A 196 -8.39 32.40 -17.24
N ARG A 197 -9.68 32.24 -16.89
CA ARG A 197 -10.73 33.22 -17.22
C ARG A 197 -10.47 34.58 -16.57
N ALA A 198 -10.15 34.59 -15.29
CA ALA A 198 -9.87 35.82 -14.55
C ALA A 198 -8.62 36.54 -15.11
N TRP A 199 -7.56 35.76 -15.36
CA TRP A 199 -6.31 36.27 -15.93
C TRP A 199 -6.49 36.82 -17.34
N LEU A 200 -7.21 36.11 -18.24
CA LEU A 200 -7.52 36.61 -19.56
C LEU A 200 -8.36 37.88 -19.50
N GLY A 201 -9.33 37.97 -18.57
CA GLY A 201 -10.13 39.16 -18.35
C GLY A 201 -9.26 40.40 -18.09
N SER A 202 -8.21 40.28 -17.28
CA SER A 202 -7.25 41.36 -17.01
C SER A 202 -6.37 41.72 -18.22
N ARG A 203 -6.18 40.78 -19.16
CA ARG A 203 -5.37 40.95 -20.38
C ARG A 203 -6.17 41.38 -21.61
N MET A 204 -7.51 41.49 -21.52
CA MET A 204 -8.38 41.89 -22.62
C MET A 204 -7.95 43.19 -23.31
N PRO A 205 -7.55 44.28 -22.61
CA PRO A 205 -7.09 45.50 -23.29
C PRO A 205 -5.87 45.26 -24.13
N VAL A 206 -4.92 44.49 -23.66
CA VAL A 206 -3.67 44.12 -24.37
C VAL A 206 -3.97 43.29 -25.61
N ILE A 207 -4.84 42.30 -25.48
CA ILE A 207 -5.32 41.46 -26.59
C ILE A 207 -5.97 42.31 -27.68
N ALA A 208 -6.81 43.23 -27.27
CA ALA A 208 -7.49 44.15 -28.20
C ALA A 208 -6.48 45.06 -28.91
N THR A 209 -5.47 45.60 -28.22
CA THR A 209 -4.41 46.41 -28.84
C THR A 209 -3.65 45.61 -29.91
N PHE A 210 -3.26 44.36 -29.62
CA PHE A 210 -2.59 43.48 -30.59
C PHE A 210 -3.48 43.24 -31.83
N LYS A 211 -4.76 43.04 -31.64
CA LYS A 211 -5.71 42.90 -32.77
C LYS A 211 -5.84 44.16 -33.60
N CYS A 212 -5.84 45.34 -32.98
CA CYS A 212 -5.84 46.62 -33.70
C CYS A 212 -4.57 46.82 -34.52
N LEU A 213 -3.44 46.31 -34.03
CA LEU A 213 -2.13 46.32 -34.76
C LEU A 213 -2.03 45.21 -35.83
N GLY A 214 -3.11 44.45 -36.07
CA GLY A 214 -3.19 43.45 -37.15
C GLY A 214 -2.71 42.04 -36.72
N ALA A 215 -2.43 41.77 -35.45
CA ALA A 215 -2.03 40.44 -35.00
C ALA A 215 -3.18 39.40 -35.25
N PRO A 216 -2.84 38.26 -35.89
CA PRO A 216 -3.83 37.25 -36.16
C PRO A 216 -4.28 36.56 -34.84
N SER A 217 -5.56 36.27 -34.69
CA SER A 217 -6.15 35.64 -33.49
C SER A 217 -5.44 34.33 -33.12
N ARG A 218 -5.00 33.56 -34.12
CA ARG A 218 -4.23 32.31 -33.89
C ARG A 218 -2.91 32.51 -33.15
N LEU A 219 -2.20 33.60 -33.44
CA LEU A 219 -0.93 33.94 -32.79
C LEU A 219 -1.18 34.28 -31.32
N ILE A 220 -2.19 35.10 -31.05
CA ILE A 220 -2.59 35.49 -29.72
C ILE A 220 -2.99 34.25 -28.91
N PHE A 221 -3.83 33.38 -29.47
CA PHE A 221 -4.23 32.13 -28.83
C PHE A 221 -3.02 31.26 -28.45
N ARG A 222 -2.06 31.04 -29.37
CA ARG A 222 -0.87 30.23 -29.13
C ARG A 222 0.02 30.82 -28.02
N ILE A 223 0.21 32.12 -27.99
CA ILE A 223 1.00 32.79 -26.96
C ILE A 223 0.40 32.59 -25.58
N TYR A 224 -0.89 32.83 -25.44
CA TYR A 224 -1.57 32.68 -24.15
C TYR A 224 -1.72 31.21 -23.73
N LEU A 225 -1.95 30.29 -24.67
CA LEU A 225 -1.94 28.87 -24.40
C LEU A 225 -0.58 28.40 -23.90
N LEU A 226 0.50 28.83 -24.56
CA LEU A 226 1.85 28.49 -24.13
C LEU A 226 2.14 28.98 -22.70
N GLN A 227 1.75 30.21 -22.37
CA GLN A 227 1.92 30.75 -21.02
C GLN A 227 1.14 29.96 -19.98
N VAL A 228 -0.11 29.60 -20.26
CA VAL A 228 -0.92 28.78 -19.37
C VAL A 228 -0.30 27.39 -19.20
N MET A 229 0.18 26.76 -20.29
CA MET A 229 0.81 25.45 -20.23
C MET A 229 2.13 25.46 -19.47
N LEU A 230 2.92 26.51 -19.56
CA LEU A 230 4.15 26.66 -18.76
C LEU A 230 3.82 26.73 -17.25
N ILE A 231 2.83 27.53 -16.87
CA ILE A 231 2.42 27.63 -15.47
C ILE A 231 1.80 26.30 -14.99
N ALA A 232 0.99 25.66 -15.81
CA ALA A 232 0.44 24.35 -15.51
C ALA A 232 1.54 23.28 -15.35
N GLY A 233 2.54 23.30 -16.23
CA GLY A 233 3.71 22.41 -16.13
C GLY A 233 4.50 22.59 -14.83
N LEU A 234 4.70 23.84 -14.39
CA LEU A 234 5.30 24.12 -13.08
C LEU A 234 4.42 23.58 -11.93
N GLY A 235 3.11 23.78 -12.00
CA GLY A 235 2.18 23.27 -11.00
C GLY A 235 2.16 21.74 -10.93
N VAL A 236 2.14 21.08 -12.09
CA VAL A 236 2.21 19.61 -12.18
C VAL A 236 3.55 19.11 -11.67
N GLY A 237 4.67 19.76 -12.03
CA GLY A 237 5.99 19.40 -11.53
C GLY A 237 6.10 19.48 -10.00
N LEU A 238 5.58 20.55 -9.41
CA LEU A 238 5.50 20.70 -7.95
C LEU A 238 4.60 19.63 -7.33
N GLY A 239 3.45 19.33 -7.93
CA GLY A 239 2.53 18.28 -7.45
C GLY A 239 3.19 16.89 -7.47
N VAL A 240 3.90 16.55 -8.54
CA VAL A 240 4.65 15.29 -8.66
C VAL A 240 5.78 15.21 -7.64
N ALA A 241 6.52 16.30 -7.43
CA ALA A 241 7.58 16.35 -6.44
C ALA A 241 7.03 16.12 -5.02
N LEU A 242 5.92 16.78 -4.67
CA LEU A 242 5.25 16.56 -3.40
C LEU A 242 4.73 15.13 -3.25
N ALA A 243 4.14 14.55 -4.30
CA ALA A 243 3.65 13.17 -4.29
C ALA A 243 4.78 12.15 -4.14
N ALA A 244 5.98 12.42 -4.69
CA ALA A 244 7.15 11.56 -4.52
C ALA A 244 7.74 11.64 -3.10
N ILE A 245 7.66 12.79 -2.45
CA ILE A 245 8.25 13.04 -1.13
C ILE A 245 7.28 12.65 0.01
N ALA A 246 5.97 12.83 -0.18
CA ALA A 246 4.96 12.61 0.87
C ALA A 246 5.01 11.21 1.50
N PRO A 247 5.21 10.09 0.76
CA PRO A 247 5.29 8.75 1.35
C PRO A 247 6.46 8.60 2.32
N ILE A 248 7.59 9.26 2.07
CA ILE A 248 8.80 9.20 2.91
C ILE A 248 8.47 9.73 4.31
N PHE A 249 7.85 10.91 4.38
CA PHE A 249 7.43 11.50 5.66
C PHE A 249 6.28 10.73 6.32
N ALA A 250 5.35 10.19 5.51
CA ALA A 250 4.23 9.42 6.04
C ALA A 250 4.71 8.14 6.73
N VAL A 251 5.70 7.43 6.16
CA VAL A 251 6.24 6.20 6.75
C VAL A 251 6.97 6.49 8.04
N ASP A 252 7.77 7.54 8.12
CA ASP A 252 8.44 7.94 9.37
C ASP A 252 7.44 8.20 10.50
N LEU A 253 6.33 8.87 10.18
CA LEU A 253 5.29 9.16 11.16
C LEU A 253 4.50 7.89 11.57
N LEU A 254 4.23 6.99 10.62
CA LEU A 254 3.50 5.73 10.87
C LEU A 254 4.36 4.66 11.54
N SER A 255 5.66 4.66 11.33
CA SER A 255 6.58 3.66 11.92
C SER A 255 6.54 3.63 13.45
N ALA A 256 6.16 4.75 14.06
CA ALA A 256 5.93 4.84 15.50
C ALA A 256 4.70 4.03 15.98
N TYR A 257 3.75 3.73 15.08
CA TYR A 257 2.47 3.08 15.42
C TYR A 257 2.31 1.69 14.78
N VAL A 258 3.07 1.39 13.72
CA VAL A 258 2.93 0.15 12.94
C VAL A 258 4.28 -0.56 12.88
N THR A 259 4.34 -1.77 13.44
CA THR A 259 5.56 -2.62 13.50
C THR A 259 5.79 -3.41 12.20
N VAL A 260 5.32 -2.92 11.05
CA VAL A 260 5.54 -3.58 9.76
C VAL A 260 6.67 -2.86 9.04
N PRO A 261 7.72 -3.56 8.59
CA PRO A 261 8.76 -2.96 7.77
C PRO A 261 8.15 -2.55 6.41
N ILE A 262 7.95 -1.24 6.24
CA ILE A 262 7.44 -0.68 4.98
C ILE A 262 8.65 -0.20 4.19
N GLU A 263 8.96 -0.87 3.08
CA GLU A 263 9.96 -0.41 2.13
C GLU A 263 9.38 0.72 1.28
N VAL A 264 9.94 1.92 1.45
CA VAL A 264 9.57 3.07 0.63
C VAL A 264 10.37 3.05 -0.66
N SER A 265 9.70 2.83 -1.77
CA SER A 265 10.31 2.97 -3.09
C SER A 265 9.53 3.97 -3.94
N VAL A 266 10.25 4.77 -4.71
CA VAL A 266 9.65 5.73 -5.65
C VAL A 266 9.33 4.99 -6.95
N TYR A 267 8.06 4.92 -7.30
CA TYR A 267 7.60 4.30 -8.54
C TYR A 267 7.43 5.38 -9.62
N PRO A 268 8.34 5.46 -10.62
CA PRO A 268 8.30 6.54 -11.61
C PRO A 268 7.09 6.45 -12.55
N LEU A 269 6.63 5.26 -12.88
CA LEU A 269 5.53 5.07 -13.84
C LEU A 269 4.20 5.70 -13.39
N PRO A 270 3.68 5.48 -12.17
CA PRO A 270 2.49 6.17 -11.68
C PRO A 270 2.65 7.69 -11.64
N LEU A 271 3.83 8.21 -11.30
CA LEU A 271 4.10 9.64 -11.27
C LEU A 271 4.04 10.28 -12.66
N ILE A 272 4.58 9.60 -13.69
CA ILE A 272 4.52 10.04 -15.09
C ILE A 272 3.07 10.05 -15.58
N VAL A 273 2.31 9.01 -15.27
CA VAL A 273 0.89 8.91 -15.63
C VAL A 273 0.09 10.03 -14.96
N ALA A 274 0.30 10.27 -13.67
CA ALA A 274 -0.35 11.38 -12.95
C ALA A 274 0.01 12.75 -13.54
N ALA A 275 1.29 12.96 -13.90
CA ALA A 275 1.73 14.17 -14.59
C ALA A 275 1.02 14.36 -15.93
N GLY A 276 0.89 13.27 -16.72
CA GLY A 276 0.16 13.27 -17.98
C GLY A 276 -1.31 13.69 -17.79
N PHE A 277 -2.00 13.09 -16.83
CA PHE A 277 -3.39 13.48 -16.51
C PHE A 277 -3.49 14.95 -16.06
N GLY A 278 -2.54 15.44 -15.26
CA GLY A 278 -2.50 16.84 -14.83
C GLY A 278 -2.35 17.82 -15.99
N ILE A 279 -1.46 17.52 -16.94
CA ILE A 279 -1.23 18.36 -18.14
C ILE A 279 -2.45 18.32 -19.05
N VAL A 280 -2.98 17.13 -19.35
CA VAL A 280 -4.15 16.97 -20.22
C VAL A 280 -5.35 17.70 -19.64
N THR A 281 -5.61 17.54 -18.35
CA THR A 281 -6.71 18.22 -17.66
C THR A 281 -6.53 19.74 -17.72
N SER A 282 -5.33 20.24 -17.42
CA SER A 282 -5.04 21.68 -17.48
C SER A 282 -5.25 22.22 -18.89
N PHE A 283 -4.86 21.49 -19.91
CA PHE A 283 -5.07 21.83 -21.31
C PHE A 283 -6.56 21.90 -21.66
N LEU A 284 -7.32 20.86 -21.34
CA LEU A 284 -8.75 20.78 -21.63
C LEU A 284 -9.56 21.93 -20.98
N PHE A 285 -9.28 22.17 -19.68
CA PHE A 285 -9.99 23.23 -18.95
C PHE A 285 -9.53 24.66 -19.33
N ALA A 286 -8.31 24.82 -19.85
CA ALA A 286 -7.84 26.10 -20.38
C ALA A 286 -8.37 26.42 -21.79
N LEU A 287 -8.66 25.41 -22.61
CA LEU A 287 -9.13 25.61 -23.99
C LEU A 287 -10.38 26.48 -24.09
N TRP A 288 -11.37 26.19 -23.26
CA TRP A 288 -12.66 26.89 -23.30
C TRP A 288 -12.57 28.41 -23.02
N PRO A 289 -11.87 28.86 -21.93
CA PRO A 289 -11.65 30.28 -21.69
C PRO A 289 -10.86 30.97 -22.82
N LEU A 290 -9.80 30.26 -23.30
CA LEU A 290 -8.94 30.79 -24.37
C LEU A 290 -9.67 30.93 -25.70
N ALA A 291 -10.49 29.95 -26.08
CA ALA A 291 -11.32 30.02 -27.29
C ALA A 291 -12.29 31.21 -27.24
N LYS A 292 -12.91 31.45 -26.08
CA LYS A 292 -13.77 32.64 -25.90
C LYS A 292 -13.02 33.95 -26.04
N ALA A 293 -11.75 34.01 -25.57
CA ALA A 293 -10.93 35.21 -25.70
C ALA A 293 -10.53 35.48 -27.16
N GLU A 294 -10.42 34.45 -28.01
CA GLU A 294 -10.15 34.60 -29.44
C GLU A 294 -11.32 35.32 -30.18
N GLU A 295 -12.56 35.10 -29.78
CA GLU A 295 -13.77 35.67 -30.42
C GLU A 295 -14.02 37.15 -30.10
N VAL A 296 -13.23 37.73 -29.17
CA VAL A 296 -13.38 39.14 -28.80
C VAL A 296 -13.04 40.05 -30.01
N ARG A 297 -14.04 40.82 -30.49
CA ARG A 297 -13.87 41.79 -31.56
C ARG A 297 -13.21 43.05 -31.05
N ALA A 298 -12.30 43.64 -31.87
CA ALA A 298 -11.63 44.91 -31.56
C ALA A 298 -12.60 46.05 -31.20
N ALA A 299 -13.80 46.06 -31.83
CA ALA A 299 -14.85 47.03 -31.56
C ALA A 299 -15.38 47.02 -30.11
N ASN A 300 -15.16 45.94 -29.31
CA ASN A 300 -15.60 45.89 -27.93
C ASN A 300 -14.71 46.71 -26.96
N LEU A 301 -13.59 47.27 -27.45
CA LEU A 301 -12.79 48.25 -26.70
C LEU A 301 -13.59 49.51 -26.36
N PHE A 302 -14.57 49.88 -27.19
CA PHE A 302 -15.38 51.07 -27.03
C PHE A 302 -16.69 50.83 -26.28
N ARG A 303 -17.08 49.59 -26.04
CA ARG A 303 -18.21 49.21 -25.20
C ARG A 303 -17.73 48.75 -23.83
N ARG A 304 -18.16 49.38 -22.79
CA ARG A 304 -17.83 49.13 -21.40
C ARG A 304 -17.62 47.64 -21.06
N LEU A 305 -16.52 47.34 -20.47
CA LEU A 305 -15.88 46.08 -20.08
C LEU A 305 -16.68 45.11 -19.17
N ASN A 306 -18.01 45.25 -19.06
CA ASN A 306 -18.78 44.48 -18.04
C ASN A 306 -19.58 43.30 -18.52
N SER A 307 -19.51 42.88 -19.78
CA SER A 307 -20.19 41.67 -20.23
C SER A 307 -19.32 40.87 -21.19
N MET A 308 -18.90 39.67 -20.78
CA MET A 308 -18.35 38.70 -21.74
C MET A 308 -19.43 38.34 -22.79
N PRO A 309 -19.13 38.39 -24.11
CA PRO A 309 -20.05 37.96 -25.14
C PRO A 309 -20.42 36.48 -24.91
N GLY A 310 -21.73 36.21 -24.82
CA GLY A 310 -22.25 34.84 -24.66
C GLY A 310 -22.25 34.01 -25.95
N GLY A 311 -21.17 34.06 -26.77
CA GLY A 311 -21.01 33.26 -27.98
C GLY A 311 -20.61 31.80 -27.69
N ARG A 312 -21.11 30.86 -28.51
CA ARG A 312 -20.60 29.47 -28.51
C ARG A 312 -19.22 29.42 -29.21
N PRO A 313 -18.22 28.68 -28.67
CA PRO A 313 -16.92 28.56 -29.33
C PRO A 313 -17.06 27.82 -30.67
N ARG A 314 -16.11 28.07 -31.58
CA ARG A 314 -16.05 27.38 -32.87
C ARG A 314 -16.02 25.86 -32.65
N PRO A 315 -16.75 25.07 -33.48
CA PRO A 315 -16.85 23.62 -33.31
C PRO A 315 -15.52 22.89 -33.36
N ALA A 316 -14.47 23.49 -33.96
CA ALA A 316 -13.10 22.93 -33.98
C ALA A 316 -12.51 22.70 -32.60
N TYR A 317 -12.83 23.54 -31.61
CA TYR A 317 -12.33 23.41 -30.24
C TYR A 317 -13.10 22.36 -29.45
N LEU A 318 -14.37 22.13 -29.79
CA LEU A 318 -15.16 21.01 -29.24
C LEU A 318 -14.62 19.66 -29.74
N MET A 319 -14.23 19.60 -31.02
CA MET A 319 -13.63 18.37 -31.58
C MET A 319 -12.28 18.08 -31.00
N MET A 320 -11.44 19.09 -30.69
CA MET A 320 -10.16 18.88 -29.98
C MET A 320 -10.37 18.40 -28.54
N ALA A 321 -11.42 18.87 -27.86
CA ALA A 321 -11.73 18.45 -26.49
C ALA A 321 -12.32 17.02 -26.41
N LEU A 322 -12.97 16.55 -27.49
CA LEU A 322 -13.54 15.20 -27.58
C LEU A 322 -12.53 14.15 -28.07
N GLY A 323 -11.43 14.59 -28.70
CA GLY A 323 -10.38 13.71 -29.25
C GLY A 323 -9.13 13.56 -28.36
N ALA A 324 -9.09 14.21 -27.20
CA ALA A 324 -8.03 14.12 -26.19
C ALA A 324 -8.51 13.33 -24.95
#